data_f2f6363e80ccd61a7a9279e345d44180
#
_entry.id   f2f6363e80ccd61a7a9279e345d44180
#
_cell.length_a   1.000
_cell.length_b   1.000
_cell.length_c   1.000
_cell.angle_alpha   90.00
_cell.angle_beta   90.00
_cell.angle_gamma   90.00
#
_symmetry.space_group_name_H-M   'P 1'
#
loop_
_entity.id
_entity.type
_entity.pdbx_description
1 polymer ?
#
loop_
_entity_poly.entity_id
_entity_poly.type
_entity_poly.pdbx_seq_one_letter_code
_entity_poly.pdbx_strand_id
1 'polypeptide(L)'
;LDIRTKLALALVFVSLLSMGLISIFAYQTSAQLLQDVSVRQLDALAEGKAMDLAKVHQGWRDKTRLIRNGAELHNGIEALISTHDDAAHQTLTKILTHTALGVAGVERVTVVDTAGREICQVGSAAVFGAIELPEGERDIVYQGVHLSEQKGLLVTFTSPLVVNGELIGGIEVVFDADDLEKVASNFTGLGETGEVVVVTPSKNNKVLVLNSLRHVDALPSPGEIPEEQISEP
;
A
#
# COMPACT_ATOMS: atom_id res chain seq x y z
N LEU A 1 77.57 -0.73 -0.78
CA LEU A 1 76.57 -1.75 -1.01
C LEU A 1 76.97 -2.59 -2.22
N ASP A 2 77.20 -3.86 -2.00
CA ASP A 2 77.59 -4.82 -2.99
C ASP A 2 76.52 -4.97 -4.10
N ILE A 3 76.92 -5.24 -5.33
CA ILE A 3 76.00 -5.38 -6.48
C ILE A 3 74.92 -6.41 -6.19
N ARG A 4 75.25 -7.47 -5.46
CA ARG A 4 74.31 -8.52 -5.04
C ARG A 4 73.21 -8.00 -4.15
N THR A 5 73.54 -7.12 -3.23
CA THR A 5 72.56 -6.50 -2.29
C THR A 5 71.63 -5.52 -3.00
N LYS A 6 72.12 -4.76 -3.99
CA LYS A 6 71.32 -3.85 -4.80
C LYS A 6 70.31 -4.63 -5.66
N LEU A 7 70.74 -5.75 -6.24
CA LEU A 7 69.89 -6.59 -7.06
C LEU A 7 68.81 -7.30 -6.25
N ALA A 8 69.12 -7.79 -5.04
CA ALA A 8 68.17 -8.39 -4.11
C ALA A 8 67.14 -7.36 -3.65
N LEU A 9 67.58 -6.15 -3.29
CA LEU A 9 66.65 -5.07 -2.90
C LEU A 9 65.72 -4.65 -4.03
N ALA A 10 66.20 -4.56 -5.26
CA ALA A 10 65.38 -4.24 -6.42
C ALA A 10 64.31 -5.32 -6.69
N LEU A 11 64.67 -6.61 -6.59
CA LEU A 11 63.75 -7.72 -6.71
C LEU A 11 62.63 -7.71 -5.67
N VAL A 12 63.02 -7.48 -4.38
CA VAL A 12 62.05 -7.36 -3.28
C VAL A 12 61.10 -6.16 -3.49
N PHE A 13 61.65 -5.02 -3.92
CA PHE A 13 60.86 -3.83 -4.19
C PHE A 13 59.83 -4.06 -5.32
N VAL A 14 60.25 -4.64 -6.44
CA VAL A 14 59.36 -4.97 -7.57
C VAL A 14 58.30 -5.97 -7.15
N SER A 15 58.65 -6.97 -6.36
CA SER A 15 57.70 -7.97 -5.85
C SER A 15 56.66 -7.33 -4.92
N LEU A 16 57.09 -6.48 -3.99
CA LEU A 16 56.15 -5.77 -3.08
C LEU A 16 55.25 -4.80 -3.85
N LEU A 17 55.81 -4.10 -4.86
CA LEU A 17 55.03 -3.17 -5.67
C LEU A 17 53.96 -3.89 -6.51
N SER A 18 54.31 -5.03 -7.15
CA SER A 18 53.37 -5.86 -7.91
C SER A 18 52.26 -6.40 -7.02
N MET A 19 52.65 -6.90 -5.83
CA MET A 19 51.68 -7.45 -4.88
C MET A 19 50.72 -6.37 -4.35
N GLY A 20 51.24 -5.16 -4.08
CA GLY A 20 50.44 -4.00 -3.70
C GLY A 20 49.45 -3.58 -4.76
N LEU A 21 49.88 -3.50 -6.03
CA LEU A 21 49.03 -3.15 -7.15
C LEU A 21 47.88 -4.18 -7.34
N ILE A 22 48.24 -5.48 -7.31
CA ILE A 22 47.22 -6.55 -7.43
C ILE A 22 46.23 -6.49 -6.29
N SER A 23 46.68 -6.26 -5.05
CA SER A 23 45.79 -6.15 -3.88
C SER A 23 44.84 -4.97 -3.98
N ILE A 24 45.30 -3.81 -4.43
CA ILE A 24 44.44 -2.62 -4.62
C ILE A 24 43.41 -2.89 -5.69
N PHE A 25 43.83 -3.47 -6.83
CA PHE A 25 42.93 -3.80 -7.92
C PHE A 25 41.87 -4.85 -7.51
N ALA A 26 42.30 -5.90 -6.83
CA ALA A 26 41.39 -6.93 -6.31
C ALA A 26 40.38 -6.35 -5.31
N TYR A 27 40.84 -5.45 -4.41
CA TYR A 27 39.95 -4.79 -3.46
C TYR A 27 38.88 -3.91 -4.15
N GLN A 28 39.34 -3.07 -5.11
CA GLN A 28 38.39 -2.22 -5.86
C GLN A 28 37.35 -3.03 -6.64
N THR A 29 37.81 -4.08 -7.35
CA THR A 29 36.91 -4.94 -8.12
C THR A 29 35.92 -5.67 -7.20
N SER A 30 36.39 -6.20 -6.06
CA SER A 30 35.52 -6.87 -5.10
C SER A 30 34.50 -5.92 -4.46
N ALA A 31 34.91 -4.69 -4.11
CA ALA A 31 34.01 -3.70 -3.56
C ALA A 31 32.92 -3.29 -4.56
N GLN A 32 33.29 -3.08 -5.83
CA GLN A 32 32.31 -2.78 -6.89
C GLN A 32 31.33 -3.94 -7.13
N LEU A 33 31.85 -5.16 -7.20
CA LEU A 33 30.98 -6.36 -7.37
C LEU A 33 30.01 -6.54 -6.22
N LEU A 34 30.45 -6.32 -4.97
CA LEU A 34 29.57 -6.40 -3.80
C LEU A 34 28.49 -5.32 -3.86
N GLN A 35 28.87 -4.10 -4.22
CA GLN A 35 27.91 -3.01 -4.37
C GLN A 35 26.89 -3.29 -5.45
N ASP A 36 27.32 -3.73 -6.65
CA ASP A 36 26.42 -4.06 -7.76
C ASP A 36 25.45 -5.21 -7.40
N VAL A 37 25.94 -6.24 -6.72
CA VAL A 37 25.11 -7.36 -6.28
C VAL A 37 24.09 -6.90 -5.24
N SER A 38 24.51 -6.08 -4.27
CA SER A 38 23.62 -5.55 -3.23
C SER A 38 22.52 -4.67 -3.81
N VAL A 39 22.87 -3.76 -4.75
CA VAL A 39 21.87 -2.90 -5.42
C VAL A 39 20.87 -3.74 -6.20
N ARG A 40 21.34 -4.69 -7.02
CA ARG A 40 20.42 -5.57 -7.77
C ARG A 40 19.52 -6.42 -6.87
N GLN A 41 20.04 -6.85 -5.74
CA GLN A 41 19.25 -7.60 -4.77
C GLN A 41 18.17 -6.73 -4.12
N LEU A 42 18.50 -5.49 -3.77
CA LEU A 42 17.52 -4.53 -3.24
C LEU A 42 16.46 -4.16 -4.28
N ASP A 43 16.86 -3.95 -5.54
CA ASP A 43 15.92 -3.67 -6.63
C ASP A 43 14.93 -4.83 -6.83
N ALA A 44 15.43 -6.07 -6.86
CA ALA A 44 14.57 -7.24 -6.99
C ALA A 44 13.62 -7.41 -5.80
N LEU A 45 14.07 -7.11 -4.58
CA LEU A 45 13.21 -7.13 -3.40
C LEU A 45 12.15 -6.02 -3.44
N ALA A 46 12.53 -4.79 -3.85
CA ALA A 46 11.60 -3.69 -4.00
C ALA A 46 10.53 -3.98 -5.05
N GLU A 47 10.92 -4.53 -6.21
CA GLU A 47 9.98 -4.95 -7.25
C GLU A 47 9.04 -6.05 -6.75
N GLY A 48 9.56 -7.05 -6.03
CA GLY A 48 8.75 -8.09 -5.41
C GLY A 48 7.71 -7.51 -4.44
N LYS A 49 8.11 -6.56 -3.59
CA LYS A 49 7.20 -5.86 -2.67
C LYS A 49 6.15 -5.04 -3.40
N ALA A 50 6.54 -4.31 -4.45
CA ALA A 50 5.60 -3.55 -5.26
C ALA A 50 4.54 -4.46 -5.91
N MET A 51 4.95 -5.63 -6.40
CA MET A 51 4.01 -6.63 -6.94
C MET A 51 3.05 -7.17 -5.87
N ASP A 52 3.53 -7.44 -4.66
CA ASP A 52 2.67 -7.93 -3.58
C ASP A 52 1.67 -6.85 -3.11
N LEU A 53 2.09 -5.59 -3.01
CA LEU A 53 1.19 -4.47 -2.75
C LEU A 53 0.15 -4.30 -3.87
N ALA A 54 0.55 -4.44 -5.12
CA ALA A 54 -0.38 -4.40 -6.26
C ALA A 54 -1.42 -5.52 -6.20
N LYS A 55 -1.05 -6.73 -5.77
CA LYS A 55 -1.99 -7.85 -5.56
C LYS A 55 -2.99 -7.55 -4.45
N VAL A 56 -2.54 -6.98 -3.32
CA VAL A 56 -3.43 -6.57 -2.22
C VAL A 56 -4.43 -5.53 -2.72
N HIS A 57 -3.95 -4.48 -3.40
CA HIS A 57 -4.79 -3.44 -3.99
C HIS A 57 -5.82 -4.03 -4.97
N GLN A 58 -5.38 -4.93 -5.87
CA GLN A 58 -6.28 -5.62 -6.80
C GLN A 58 -7.32 -6.48 -6.06
N GLY A 59 -6.91 -7.14 -4.97
CA GLY A 59 -7.82 -7.93 -4.13
C GLY A 59 -8.96 -7.08 -3.54
N TRP A 60 -8.67 -5.89 -3.02
CA TRP A 60 -9.71 -4.97 -2.54
C TRP A 60 -10.62 -4.48 -3.66
N ARG A 61 -10.05 -4.18 -4.82
CA ARG A 61 -10.83 -3.78 -6.00
C ARG A 61 -11.79 -4.89 -6.45
N ASP A 62 -11.34 -6.14 -6.44
CA ASP A 62 -12.18 -7.28 -6.81
C ASP A 62 -13.28 -7.55 -5.76
N LYS A 63 -12.96 -7.40 -4.46
CA LYS A 63 -13.94 -7.46 -3.37
C LYS A 63 -15.00 -6.35 -3.53
N THR A 64 -14.59 -5.12 -3.82
CA THR A 64 -15.51 -4.01 -4.10
C THR A 64 -16.41 -4.31 -5.30
N ARG A 65 -15.85 -4.89 -6.37
CA ARG A 65 -16.62 -5.31 -7.55
C ARG A 65 -17.63 -6.39 -7.24
N LEU A 66 -17.26 -7.35 -6.39
CA LEU A 66 -18.15 -8.40 -5.93
C LEU A 66 -19.35 -7.82 -5.18
N ILE A 67 -19.08 -6.91 -4.24
CA ILE A 67 -20.15 -6.24 -3.47
C ILE A 67 -21.06 -5.42 -4.40
N ARG A 68 -20.47 -4.60 -5.26
CA ARG A 68 -21.22 -3.76 -6.22
C ARG A 68 -22.13 -4.56 -7.14
N ASN A 69 -21.64 -5.69 -7.66
CA ASN A 69 -22.35 -6.50 -8.65
C ASN A 69 -23.38 -7.47 -8.03
N GLY A 70 -23.60 -7.43 -6.73
CA GLY A 70 -24.60 -8.25 -6.08
C GLY A 70 -26.02 -7.97 -6.62
N ALA A 71 -26.64 -8.96 -7.24
CA ALA A 71 -28.00 -8.79 -7.82
C ALA A 71 -29.02 -8.35 -6.77
N GLU A 72 -28.91 -8.87 -5.54
CA GLU A 72 -29.78 -8.50 -4.43
C GLU A 72 -29.62 -7.02 -4.03
N LEU A 73 -28.39 -6.48 -4.11
CA LEU A 73 -28.10 -5.08 -3.85
C LEU A 73 -28.83 -4.18 -4.86
N HIS A 74 -28.72 -4.49 -6.14
CA HIS A 74 -29.39 -3.73 -7.20
C HIS A 74 -30.91 -3.75 -7.02
N ASN A 75 -31.49 -4.91 -6.79
CA ASN A 75 -32.93 -5.06 -6.55
C ASN A 75 -33.40 -4.30 -5.31
N GLY A 76 -32.58 -4.32 -4.24
CA GLY A 76 -32.87 -3.59 -2.99
C GLY A 76 -32.84 -2.07 -3.19
N ILE A 77 -31.88 -1.56 -3.96
CA ILE A 77 -31.77 -0.13 -4.27
C ILE A 77 -32.94 0.32 -5.18
N GLU A 78 -33.27 -0.45 -6.22
CA GLU A 78 -34.41 -0.15 -7.10
C GLU A 78 -35.72 -0.11 -6.31
N ALA A 79 -35.92 -1.08 -5.42
CA ALA A 79 -37.11 -1.13 -4.55
C ALA A 79 -37.17 0.12 -3.65
N LEU A 80 -36.05 0.53 -3.05
CA LEU A 80 -36.02 1.70 -2.18
C LEU A 80 -36.27 3.00 -2.94
N ILE A 81 -35.69 3.17 -4.14
CA ILE A 81 -35.91 4.34 -4.99
C ILE A 81 -37.39 4.42 -5.44
N SER A 82 -38.02 3.31 -5.74
CA SER A 82 -39.39 3.27 -6.23
C SER A 82 -40.45 3.45 -5.13
N THR A 83 -40.23 2.93 -3.94
CA THR A 83 -41.23 2.91 -2.88
C THR A 83 -41.02 3.95 -1.80
N HIS A 84 -39.76 4.37 -1.56
CA HIS A 84 -39.35 5.25 -0.44
C HIS A 84 -39.90 4.76 0.92
N ASP A 85 -39.99 3.43 1.09
CA ASP A 85 -40.56 2.83 2.28
C ASP A 85 -39.49 2.35 3.26
N ASP A 86 -39.76 2.49 4.55
CA ASP A 86 -38.90 2.00 5.64
C ASP A 86 -38.66 0.47 5.55
N ALA A 87 -39.59 -0.30 5.03
CA ALA A 87 -39.43 -1.73 4.81
C ALA A 87 -38.39 -2.05 3.73
N ALA A 88 -38.33 -1.26 2.66
CA ALA A 88 -37.31 -1.38 1.61
C ALA A 88 -35.92 -1.00 2.17
N HIS A 89 -35.84 0.05 2.99
CA HIS A 89 -34.60 0.43 3.66
C HIS A 89 -34.06 -0.67 4.60
N GLN A 90 -34.93 -1.28 5.43
CA GLN A 90 -34.54 -2.41 6.27
C GLN A 90 -34.08 -3.62 5.47
N THR A 91 -34.71 -3.88 4.34
CA THR A 91 -34.33 -4.98 3.44
C THR A 91 -32.95 -4.72 2.84
N LEU A 92 -32.68 -3.51 2.33
CA LEU A 92 -31.38 -3.10 1.82
C LEU A 92 -30.29 -3.22 2.89
N THR A 93 -30.57 -2.77 4.11
CA THR A 93 -29.65 -2.89 5.25
C THR A 93 -29.27 -4.34 5.54
N LYS A 94 -30.25 -5.26 5.51
CA LYS A 94 -30.01 -6.70 5.67
C LYS A 94 -29.14 -7.28 4.54
N ILE A 95 -29.44 -6.94 3.30
CA ILE A 95 -28.66 -7.35 2.13
C ILE A 95 -27.22 -6.88 2.27
N LEU A 96 -27.02 -5.60 2.56
CA LEU A 96 -25.69 -5.03 2.76
C LEU A 96 -24.95 -5.70 3.91
N THR A 97 -25.63 -5.94 5.03
CA THR A 97 -25.03 -6.62 6.19
C THR A 97 -24.54 -8.02 5.81
N HIS A 98 -25.38 -8.79 5.12
CA HIS A 98 -24.98 -10.12 4.65
C HIS A 98 -23.84 -10.09 3.65
N THR A 99 -23.88 -9.16 2.71
CA THR A 99 -22.86 -9.03 1.68
C THR A 99 -21.53 -8.51 2.27
N ALA A 100 -21.59 -7.48 3.13
CA ALA A 100 -20.41 -6.91 3.77
C ALA A 100 -19.74 -7.89 4.74
N LEU A 101 -20.50 -8.54 5.62
CA LEU A 101 -19.95 -9.52 6.58
C LEU A 101 -19.47 -10.81 5.92
N GLY A 102 -19.95 -11.11 4.72
CA GLY A 102 -19.47 -12.26 3.92
C GLY A 102 -18.10 -12.02 3.26
N VAL A 103 -17.63 -10.78 3.21
CA VAL A 103 -16.35 -10.41 2.57
C VAL A 103 -15.33 -10.04 3.64
N ALA A 104 -14.27 -10.84 3.74
CA ALA A 104 -13.24 -10.63 4.74
C ALA A 104 -12.55 -9.27 4.59
N GLY A 105 -12.33 -8.58 5.71
CA GLY A 105 -11.63 -7.29 5.78
C GLY A 105 -12.52 -6.09 5.47
N VAL A 106 -13.82 -6.25 5.26
CA VAL A 106 -14.74 -5.13 5.08
C VAL A 106 -15.15 -4.57 6.44
N GLU A 107 -14.85 -3.30 6.67
CA GLU A 107 -15.18 -2.57 7.89
C GLU A 107 -16.45 -1.74 7.78
N ARG A 108 -16.72 -1.21 6.58
CA ARG A 108 -17.93 -0.43 6.30
C ARG A 108 -18.31 -0.49 4.83
N VAL A 109 -19.61 -0.49 4.59
CA VAL A 109 -20.19 -0.27 3.26
C VAL A 109 -21.24 0.82 3.38
N THR A 110 -21.16 1.84 2.54
CA THR A 110 -22.12 2.95 2.46
C THR A 110 -22.64 3.06 1.04
N VAL A 111 -23.96 3.13 0.91
CA VAL A 111 -24.64 3.41 -0.36
C VAL A 111 -25.11 4.85 -0.34
N VAL A 112 -24.82 5.58 -1.41
CA VAL A 112 -25.20 6.98 -1.58
C VAL A 112 -26.06 7.18 -2.83
N ASP A 113 -26.87 8.23 -2.82
CA ASP A 113 -27.63 8.66 -4.01
C ASP A 113 -26.71 9.41 -5.00
N THR A 114 -27.28 9.84 -6.13
CA THR A 114 -26.55 10.61 -7.16
C THR A 114 -26.08 11.98 -6.69
N ALA A 115 -26.58 12.48 -5.56
CA ALA A 115 -26.15 13.72 -4.94
C ALA A 115 -25.09 13.49 -3.84
N GLY A 116 -24.62 12.25 -3.64
CA GLY A 116 -23.65 11.88 -2.60
C GLY A 116 -24.26 11.80 -1.18
N ARG A 117 -25.60 11.80 -1.05
CA ARG A 117 -26.25 11.67 0.26
C ARG A 117 -26.36 10.20 0.63
N GLU A 118 -26.08 9.89 1.88
CA GLU A 118 -26.19 8.54 2.40
C GLU A 118 -27.63 8.01 2.32
N ILE A 119 -27.77 6.85 1.68
CA ILE A 119 -29.02 6.10 1.65
C ILE A 119 -29.02 5.03 2.74
N CYS A 120 -27.93 4.28 2.85
CA CYS A 120 -27.81 3.18 3.78
C CYS A 120 -26.35 2.92 4.11
N GLN A 121 -26.07 2.62 5.38
CA GLN A 121 -24.71 2.28 5.85
C GLN A 121 -24.75 1.03 6.72
N VAL A 122 -23.70 0.20 6.57
CA VAL A 122 -23.45 -0.98 7.41
C VAL A 122 -21.97 -1.00 7.81
N GLY A 123 -21.73 -1.37 9.06
CA GLY A 123 -20.37 -1.36 9.65
C GLY A 123 -20.12 -0.18 10.55
N SER A 124 -18.94 -0.13 11.16
CA SER A 124 -18.63 0.78 12.26
C SER A 124 -17.40 1.69 12.03
N ALA A 125 -16.85 1.71 10.83
CA ALA A 125 -15.71 2.57 10.56
C ALA A 125 -16.10 4.06 10.53
N ALA A 126 -15.16 4.93 10.91
CA ALA A 126 -15.35 6.36 10.87
C ALA A 126 -15.60 6.88 9.44
N VAL A 127 -16.38 7.94 9.30
CA VAL A 127 -16.62 8.62 8.02
C VAL A 127 -15.42 9.50 7.69
N PHE A 128 -14.86 9.34 6.48
CA PHE A 128 -13.70 10.12 6.02
C PHE A 128 -14.09 11.25 5.03
N GLY A 129 -15.11 11.99 5.35
CA GLY A 129 -15.56 13.12 4.54
C GLY A 129 -16.76 12.82 3.64
N ALA A 130 -17.08 13.75 2.74
CA ALA A 130 -18.14 13.55 1.75
C ALA A 130 -17.72 12.49 0.74
N ILE A 131 -18.63 11.58 0.39
CA ILE A 131 -18.39 10.58 -0.65
C ILE A 131 -18.51 11.29 -1.99
N GLU A 132 -17.37 11.57 -2.61
CA GLU A 132 -17.33 12.11 -3.96
C GLU A 132 -17.45 10.95 -4.96
N LEU A 133 -18.55 10.95 -5.70
CA LEU A 133 -18.68 10.03 -6.83
C LEU A 133 -17.86 10.60 -8.00
N PRO A 134 -16.94 9.81 -8.58
CA PRO A 134 -16.14 10.26 -9.69
C PRO A 134 -17.05 10.56 -10.90
N GLU A 135 -17.03 11.79 -11.37
CA GLU A 135 -17.77 12.23 -12.56
C GLU A 135 -17.25 11.48 -13.80
N GLY A 136 -18.16 10.75 -14.45
CA GLY A 136 -17.86 10.08 -15.73
C GLY A 136 -17.14 8.74 -15.64
N GLU A 137 -16.62 8.33 -14.51
CA GLU A 137 -16.01 7.02 -14.33
C GLU A 137 -17.07 5.94 -14.04
N ARG A 138 -17.00 4.83 -14.79
CA ARG A 138 -17.85 3.65 -14.59
C ARG A 138 -17.16 2.56 -13.79
N ASP A 139 -15.96 2.82 -13.31
CA ASP A 139 -15.13 1.83 -12.63
C ASP A 139 -14.92 2.16 -11.14
N ILE A 140 -14.23 1.28 -10.46
CA ILE A 140 -13.89 1.37 -9.05
C ILE A 140 -12.69 2.32 -8.88
N VAL A 141 -12.83 3.30 -8.02
CA VAL A 141 -11.81 4.32 -7.75
C VAL A 141 -11.26 4.12 -6.33
N TYR A 142 -9.96 4.12 -6.23
CA TYR A 142 -9.25 4.15 -4.96
C TYR A 142 -9.23 5.57 -4.40
N GLN A 143 -9.72 5.75 -3.17
CA GLN A 143 -9.83 7.06 -2.51
C GLN A 143 -8.68 7.35 -1.53
N GLY A 144 -7.89 6.34 -1.20
CA GLY A 144 -6.73 6.50 -0.34
C GLY A 144 -6.73 5.61 0.90
N VAL A 145 -5.67 5.81 1.70
CA VAL A 145 -5.51 5.20 3.03
C VAL A 145 -5.73 6.27 4.08
N HIS A 146 -6.41 5.91 5.15
CA HIS A 146 -6.73 6.78 6.26
C HIS A 146 -6.33 6.12 7.58
N LEU A 147 -5.81 6.90 8.50
CA LEU A 147 -5.54 6.43 9.86
C LEU A 147 -6.76 6.71 10.75
N SER A 148 -7.30 5.64 11.32
CA SER A 148 -8.38 5.69 12.31
C SER A 148 -7.80 5.45 13.70
N GLU A 149 -8.17 6.27 14.69
CA GLU A 149 -7.72 6.11 16.08
C GLU A 149 -8.18 4.77 16.70
N GLN A 150 -9.29 4.22 16.24
CA GLN A 150 -9.90 3.01 16.81
C GLN A 150 -9.57 1.72 16.03
N LYS A 151 -9.38 1.85 14.72
CA LYS A 151 -9.29 0.71 13.79
C LYS A 151 -7.95 0.59 13.06
N GLY A 152 -7.01 1.51 13.32
CA GLY A 152 -5.74 1.54 12.60
C GLY A 152 -5.89 2.06 11.16
N LEU A 153 -5.15 1.48 10.24
CA LEU A 153 -5.20 1.89 8.83
C LEU A 153 -6.45 1.34 8.13
N LEU A 154 -7.14 2.21 7.43
CA LEU A 154 -8.32 1.91 6.63
C LEU A 154 -8.10 2.34 5.19
N VAL A 155 -8.59 1.53 4.25
CA VAL A 155 -8.50 1.77 2.80
C VAL A 155 -9.90 1.96 2.24
N THR A 156 -10.09 3.00 1.44
CA THR A 156 -11.41 3.34 0.90
C THR A 156 -11.43 3.21 -0.62
N PHE A 157 -12.47 2.57 -1.11
CA PHE A 157 -12.82 2.48 -2.52
C PHE A 157 -14.23 2.98 -2.75
N THR A 158 -14.44 3.69 -3.86
CA THR A 158 -15.77 4.10 -4.33
C THR A 158 -16.06 3.51 -5.69
N SER A 159 -17.32 3.27 -5.96
CA SER A 159 -17.77 2.79 -7.27
C SER A 159 -19.16 3.32 -7.57
N PRO A 160 -19.44 3.75 -8.81
CA PRO A 160 -20.77 4.11 -9.24
C PRO A 160 -21.67 2.86 -9.28
N LEU A 161 -22.93 3.04 -8.91
CA LEU A 161 -24.00 2.06 -9.06
C LEU A 161 -24.82 2.42 -10.29
N VAL A 162 -24.78 1.53 -11.29
CA VAL A 162 -25.44 1.73 -12.57
C VAL A 162 -26.43 0.59 -12.78
N VAL A 163 -27.70 0.93 -12.99
CA VAL A 163 -28.76 -0.02 -13.28
C VAL A 163 -29.38 0.34 -14.63
N ASN A 164 -29.52 -0.64 -15.50
CA ASN A 164 -30.05 -0.45 -16.87
C ASN A 164 -29.34 0.68 -17.69
N GLY A 165 -28.07 0.96 -17.35
CA GLY A 165 -27.29 2.01 -18.00
C GLY A 165 -27.43 3.41 -17.38
N GLU A 166 -28.29 3.58 -16.39
CA GLU A 166 -28.48 4.83 -15.64
C GLU A 166 -27.72 4.80 -14.32
N LEU A 167 -27.07 5.91 -13.97
CA LEU A 167 -26.42 6.12 -12.69
C LEU A 167 -27.49 6.34 -11.62
N ILE A 168 -27.60 5.43 -10.67
CA ILE A 168 -28.58 5.51 -9.57
C ILE A 168 -27.97 5.96 -8.25
N GLY A 169 -26.63 6.01 -8.17
CA GLY A 169 -25.90 6.39 -6.97
C GLY A 169 -24.49 5.82 -6.96
N GLY A 170 -23.95 5.59 -5.78
CA GLY A 170 -22.64 4.99 -5.60
C GLY A 170 -22.54 4.15 -4.36
N ILE A 171 -21.48 3.38 -4.31
CA ILE A 171 -21.10 2.59 -3.14
C ILE A 171 -19.70 2.96 -2.69
N GLU A 172 -19.53 3.18 -1.40
CA GLU A 172 -18.24 3.28 -0.74
C GLU A 172 -18.00 2.01 0.06
N VAL A 173 -16.81 1.43 -0.08
CA VAL A 173 -16.38 0.26 0.68
C VAL A 173 -15.08 0.60 1.38
N VAL A 174 -15.09 0.44 2.70
CA VAL A 174 -13.93 0.66 3.57
C VAL A 174 -13.43 -0.71 4.04
N PHE A 175 -12.15 -0.94 3.83
CA PHE A 175 -11.45 -2.17 4.25
C PHE A 175 -10.49 -1.86 5.39
N ASP A 176 -10.19 -2.87 6.24
CA ASP A 176 -8.97 -2.88 7.02
C ASP A 176 -7.75 -2.95 6.10
N ALA A 177 -6.62 -2.43 6.56
CA ALA A 177 -5.36 -2.46 5.82
C ALA A 177 -4.41 -3.56 6.32
N ASP A 178 -4.89 -4.55 7.05
CA ASP A 178 -4.09 -5.62 7.63
C ASP A 178 -3.22 -6.34 6.59
N ASP A 179 -3.75 -6.59 5.41
CA ASP A 179 -3.01 -7.27 4.34
C ASP A 179 -1.88 -6.39 3.79
N LEU A 180 -2.05 -5.07 3.76
CA LEU A 180 -1.01 -4.12 3.39
C LEU A 180 0.09 -4.09 4.45
N GLU A 181 -0.29 -4.02 5.73
CA GLU A 181 0.67 -4.04 6.83
C GLU A 181 1.48 -5.33 6.86
N LYS A 182 0.86 -6.49 6.62
CA LYS A 182 1.56 -7.79 6.50
C LYS A 182 2.61 -7.79 5.39
N VAL A 183 2.30 -7.23 4.21
CA VAL A 183 3.25 -7.12 3.10
C VAL A 183 4.39 -6.16 3.47
N ALA A 184 4.07 -5.02 4.04
CA ALA A 184 5.04 -4.00 4.41
C ALA A 184 5.98 -4.45 5.54
N SER A 185 5.45 -5.18 6.54
CA SER A 185 6.20 -5.68 7.68
C SER A 185 6.94 -7.01 7.42
N ASN A 186 6.88 -7.54 6.22
CA ASN A 186 7.66 -8.73 5.87
C ASN A 186 9.08 -8.34 5.44
N PHE A 187 10.05 -8.51 6.32
CA PHE A 187 11.46 -8.17 6.12
C PHE A 187 12.31 -9.31 5.55
N THR A 188 11.71 -10.36 5.04
CA THR A 188 12.43 -11.51 4.48
C THR A 188 13.35 -11.06 3.33
N GLY A 189 14.63 -11.43 3.40
CA GLY A 189 15.63 -11.09 2.41
C GLY A 189 16.37 -9.76 2.62
N LEU A 190 15.96 -8.94 3.60
CA LEU A 190 16.59 -7.66 3.90
C LEU A 190 17.75 -7.75 4.92
N GLY A 191 17.99 -8.93 5.48
CA GLY A 191 18.99 -9.12 6.54
C GLY A 191 18.59 -8.47 7.87
N GLU A 192 19.59 -8.18 8.71
CA GLU A 192 19.35 -7.62 10.06
C GLU A 192 19.17 -6.10 10.07
N THR A 193 19.77 -5.40 9.12
CA THR A 193 19.78 -3.93 9.06
C THR A 193 18.84 -3.34 8.01
N GLY A 194 18.32 -4.17 7.10
CA GLY A 194 17.44 -3.70 6.04
C GLY A 194 16.02 -3.42 6.54
N GLU A 195 15.40 -2.40 5.97
CA GLU A 195 14.06 -1.95 6.29
C GLU A 195 13.25 -1.64 5.03
N VAL A 196 11.94 -1.86 5.10
CA VAL A 196 10.98 -1.42 4.08
C VAL A 196 10.13 -0.33 4.69
N VAL A 197 10.03 0.79 4.02
CA VAL A 197 9.12 1.87 4.37
C VAL A 197 8.08 2.00 3.28
N VAL A 198 6.81 1.79 3.62
CA VAL A 198 5.69 2.01 2.70
C VAL A 198 4.99 3.28 3.11
N VAL A 199 4.90 4.21 2.18
CA VAL A 199 4.30 5.52 2.42
C VAL A 199 3.22 5.83 1.39
N THR A 200 2.26 6.64 1.77
CA THR A 200 1.28 7.23 0.85
C THR A 200 1.20 8.74 1.10
N PRO A 201 1.00 9.54 0.06
CA PRO A 201 0.74 10.97 0.22
C PRO A 201 -0.44 11.21 1.16
N SER A 202 -0.29 12.15 2.07
CA SER A 202 -1.34 12.68 2.93
C SER A 202 -1.59 14.16 2.62
N LYS A 203 -2.53 14.77 3.32
CA LYS A 203 -2.83 16.20 3.14
C LYS A 203 -1.70 17.07 3.69
N ASN A 204 -1.55 18.29 3.16
CA ASN A 204 -0.63 19.33 3.68
C ASN A 204 0.87 18.97 3.66
N ASN A 205 1.35 18.41 2.53
CA ASN A 205 2.78 18.06 2.37
C ASN A 205 3.29 17.07 3.43
N LYS A 206 2.42 16.18 3.86
CA LYS A 206 2.74 15.07 4.77
C LYS A 206 2.67 13.75 4.01
N VAL A 207 3.32 12.76 4.56
CA VAL A 207 3.18 11.36 4.13
C VAL A 207 2.71 10.53 5.30
N LEU A 208 1.87 9.56 5.00
CA LEU A 208 1.43 8.56 5.96
C LEU A 208 2.32 7.33 5.82
N VAL A 209 3.02 6.98 6.89
CA VAL A 209 3.78 5.72 6.98
C VAL A 209 2.82 4.60 7.32
N LEU A 210 2.82 3.55 6.51
CA LEU A 210 1.82 2.48 6.55
C LEU A 210 2.26 1.25 7.33
N ASN A 211 3.55 1.16 7.71
CA ASN A 211 4.07 0.00 8.42
C ASN A 211 4.91 0.38 9.63
N SER A 212 4.99 -0.56 10.57
CA SER A 212 5.91 -0.45 11.70
C SER A 212 7.35 -0.53 11.23
N LEU A 213 8.20 0.36 11.72
CA LEU A 213 9.62 0.44 11.40
C LEU A 213 10.43 -0.39 12.42
N ARG A 214 11.49 -1.08 11.95
CA ARG A 214 12.31 -1.96 12.80
C ARG A 214 13.34 -1.20 13.66
N HIS A 215 13.86 -0.10 13.11
CA HIS A 215 15.04 0.57 13.65
C HIS A 215 14.78 2.02 14.08
N VAL A 216 13.57 2.52 13.89
CA VAL A 216 13.22 3.91 14.19
C VAL A 216 12.09 3.96 15.21
N ASP A 217 12.44 3.97 16.50
CA ASP A 217 11.46 4.08 17.60
C ASP A 217 10.81 5.48 17.69
N ALA A 218 11.35 6.47 16.99
CA ALA A 218 10.91 7.86 17.11
C ALA A 218 9.81 8.29 16.12
N LEU A 219 9.52 7.48 15.10
CA LEU A 219 8.48 7.81 14.14
C LEU A 219 7.17 7.11 14.52
N PRO A 220 6.03 7.85 14.53
CA PRO A 220 4.74 7.22 14.71
C PRO A 220 4.50 6.25 13.54
N SER A 221 4.22 4.99 13.86
CA SER A 221 4.10 3.96 12.85
C SER A 221 2.97 2.99 13.22
N PRO A 222 1.85 2.99 12.49
CA PRO A 222 1.51 3.91 11.40
C PRO A 222 1.27 5.35 11.88
N GLY A 223 1.62 6.35 11.06
CA GLY A 223 1.44 7.76 11.43
C GLY A 223 1.86 8.74 10.36
N GLU A 224 1.42 9.97 10.49
CA GLU A 224 1.77 11.06 9.57
C GLU A 224 3.09 11.71 9.96
N ILE A 225 3.98 11.86 8.97
CA ILE A 225 5.25 12.57 9.12
C ILE A 225 5.42 13.61 8.00
N PRO A 226 6.19 14.71 8.22
CA PRO A 226 6.55 15.63 7.14
C PRO A 226 7.36 14.90 6.06
N GLU A 227 7.08 15.22 4.80
CA GLU A 227 7.79 14.62 3.64
C GLU A 227 9.31 14.85 3.70
N GLU A 228 9.74 15.97 4.27
CA GLU A 228 11.14 16.33 4.46
C GLU A 228 11.93 15.32 5.32
N GLN A 229 11.27 14.62 6.25
CA GLN A 229 11.93 13.63 7.12
C GLN A 229 12.22 12.28 6.42
N ILE A 230 11.64 12.03 5.25
CA ILE A 230 11.93 10.82 4.47
C ILE A 230 13.10 11.03 3.50
N SER A 231 13.34 12.28 3.10
CA SER A 231 14.35 12.62 2.10
C SER A 231 15.76 12.86 2.66
N GLU A 232 15.94 12.87 3.96
CA GLU A 232 17.27 12.96 4.58
C GLU A 232 17.90 11.57 4.73
N PRO A 233 19.07 11.32 4.09
CA PRO A 233 19.78 10.05 4.15
C PRO A 233 20.46 9.80 5.50
#